data_a8c77c379fca1ad3d194da541e379173
#
_entry.id   a8c77c379fca1ad3d194da541e379173
#
_cell.length_a   1.000
_cell.length_b   1.000
_cell.length_c   1.000
_cell.angle_alpha   90.00
_cell.angle_beta   90.00
_cell.angle_gamma   90.00
#
_symmetry.space_group_name_H-M   'P 1'
#
loop_
_entity.id
_entity.type
_entity.pdbx_description
1 polymer ?
#
loop_
_entity_poly.entity_id
_entity_poly.type
_entity_poly.pdbx_seq_one_letter_code
_entity_poly.pdbx_strand_id
1 'polypeptide(L)'
;MDAENVNIPADDIMRLAKFAKENQIDLTIVGPEAPLVAGIVDEFQRQKLNVFGPTAAAARLEGSKVFTKKLLRKANIPTANFAVFNRMPEAMQYIDECEEQPLVIKADGLAAGKGVSVCANRAEARAAVKTMLQDRMFGEAGMQVVIEECLVGPEASILALVDGDTIVPLDVAQDHKRAYDNDRGPNTGGMGAYCPAPAVTPAIMDDVIRRILIPTIHAMKVDDNPFSGVLYAGIMLTGNGPKVIEFNVRFGDPEAQAVLMRLRSDLAHVLMLAATGRLSELDSLDWDPRPAVCVVMASEGYPGDYAKGRPITGIENADALPDVKVFHAGTAIKHGDIVNTGGRVLGVTALGDTIADAKQNAYAAVDKIQWQGGWCRRDISDKA
;
A
#
# COMPACT_ATOMS: atom_id res chain seq x y z
N MET A 1 -20.06 -9.53 -13.88
CA MET A 1 -19.07 -8.43 -13.85
C MET A 1 -18.62 -8.23 -15.28
N ASP A 2 -18.85 -7.06 -15.81
CA ASP A 2 -18.50 -6.75 -17.20
C ASP A 2 -17.05 -6.25 -17.27
N ALA A 3 -16.11 -7.15 -16.96
CA ALA A 3 -14.69 -6.89 -17.03
C ALA A 3 -13.98 -7.96 -17.85
N GLU A 4 -13.06 -7.55 -18.69
CA GLU A 4 -12.23 -8.42 -19.52
C GLU A 4 -10.79 -8.41 -19.03
N ASN A 5 -10.21 -9.61 -18.87
CA ASN A 5 -8.79 -9.76 -18.60
C ASN A 5 -8.00 -9.78 -19.90
N VAL A 6 -7.17 -8.77 -20.10
CA VAL A 6 -6.29 -8.69 -21.27
C VAL A 6 -4.94 -9.32 -20.95
N ASN A 7 -4.48 -10.25 -21.80
CA ASN A 7 -3.21 -10.95 -21.59
C ASN A 7 -2.00 -10.11 -22.03
N ILE A 8 -1.77 -9.00 -21.29
CA ILE A 8 -0.60 -8.14 -21.40
C ILE A 8 0.02 -8.00 -20.01
N PRO A 9 1.30 -8.34 -19.81
CA PRO A 9 1.98 -8.11 -18.54
C PRO A 9 1.96 -6.64 -18.13
N ALA A 10 1.83 -6.35 -16.81
CA ALA A 10 1.75 -4.98 -16.31
C ALA A 10 3.03 -4.16 -16.53
N ASP A 11 4.16 -4.81 -16.76
CA ASP A 11 5.46 -4.21 -17.07
C ASP A 11 5.72 -4.04 -18.59
N ASP A 12 4.84 -4.57 -19.45
CA ASP A 12 4.92 -4.34 -20.90
C ASP A 12 4.25 -3.01 -21.30
N ILE A 13 4.89 -1.92 -20.90
CA ILE A 13 4.40 -0.56 -21.04
C ILE A 13 4.01 -0.23 -22.49
N MET A 14 4.83 -0.67 -23.44
CA MET A 14 4.61 -0.35 -24.86
C MET A 14 3.36 -1.03 -25.43
N ARG A 15 3.14 -2.31 -25.05
CA ARG A 15 1.93 -3.03 -25.48
C ARG A 15 0.69 -2.51 -24.77
N LEU A 16 0.79 -2.13 -23.50
CA LEU A 16 -0.32 -1.50 -22.77
C LEU A 16 -0.72 -0.17 -23.40
N ALA A 17 0.24 0.71 -23.72
CA ALA A 17 -0.04 1.97 -24.39
C ALA A 17 -0.66 1.79 -25.79
N LYS A 18 -0.16 0.81 -26.57
CA LYS A 18 -0.73 0.44 -27.86
C LYS A 18 -2.17 -0.05 -27.69
N PHE A 19 -2.42 -0.96 -26.74
CA PHE A 19 -3.74 -1.49 -26.44
C PHE A 19 -4.71 -0.37 -26.07
N ALA A 20 -4.32 0.53 -25.16
CA ALA A 20 -5.14 1.64 -24.73
C ALA A 20 -5.55 2.54 -25.91
N LYS A 21 -4.61 2.81 -26.83
CA LYS A 21 -4.85 3.62 -28.02
C LYS A 21 -5.78 2.94 -29.02
N GLU A 22 -5.54 1.66 -29.34
CA GLU A 22 -6.31 0.88 -30.32
C GLU A 22 -7.76 0.63 -29.85
N ASN A 23 -7.96 0.48 -28.52
CA ASN A 23 -9.28 0.25 -27.92
C ASN A 23 -9.94 1.52 -27.39
N GLN A 24 -9.36 2.70 -27.65
CA GLN A 24 -9.92 4.00 -27.23
C GLN A 24 -10.26 4.06 -25.75
N ILE A 25 -9.32 3.57 -24.90
CA ILE A 25 -9.50 3.58 -23.44
C ILE A 25 -9.53 5.04 -22.94
N ASP A 26 -10.60 5.41 -22.26
CA ASP A 26 -10.82 6.76 -21.75
C ASP A 26 -9.86 7.11 -20.60
N LEU A 27 -9.59 6.16 -19.71
CA LEU A 27 -8.72 6.34 -18.55
C LEU A 27 -8.00 5.01 -18.21
N THR A 28 -6.69 5.11 -18.00
CA THR A 28 -5.89 4.00 -17.45
C THR A 28 -5.50 4.30 -16.00
N ILE A 29 -5.77 3.37 -15.09
CA ILE A 29 -5.41 3.48 -13.68
C ILE A 29 -4.27 2.48 -13.40
N VAL A 30 -3.15 2.96 -12.88
CA VAL A 30 -1.99 2.11 -12.62
C VAL A 30 -2.02 1.62 -11.17
N GLY A 31 -2.26 0.33 -10.97
CA GLY A 31 -2.37 -0.29 -9.64
C GLY A 31 -1.02 -0.65 -9.00
N PRO A 32 -0.10 -1.34 -9.71
CA PRO A 32 1.17 -1.78 -9.12
C PRO A 32 2.27 -0.70 -9.21
N GLU A 33 3.19 -0.71 -8.25
CA GLU A 33 4.30 0.24 -8.16
C GLU A 33 5.38 0.05 -9.22
N ALA A 34 5.64 -1.18 -9.63
CA ALA A 34 6.74 -1.48 -10.57
C ALA A 34 6.59 -0.77 -11.93
N PRO A 35 5.44 -0.81 -12.63
CA PRO A 35 5.27 -0.05 -13.86
C PRO A 35 5.27 1.48 -13.64
N LEU A 36 4.85 1.99 -12.47
CA LEU A 36 4.97 3.42 -12.14
C LEU A 36 6.44 3.86 -12.11
N VAL A 37 7.28 3.12 -11.39
CA VAL A 37 8.73 3.38 -11.32
C VAL A 37 9.39 3.20 -12.70
N ALA A 38 8.89 2.27 -13.52
CA ALA A 38 9.38 2.04 -14.87
C ALA A 38 8.90 3.08 -15.91
N GLY A 39 8.02 4.03 -15.54
CA GLY A 39 7.63 5.18 -16.37
C GLY A 39 6.43 4.92 -17.28
N ILE A 40 5.50 4.08 -16.90
CA ILE A 40 4.26 3.87 -17.66
C ILE A 40 3.48 5.16 -17.86
N VAL A 41 3.43 6.02 -16.83
CA VAL A 41 2.71 7.30 -16.89
C VAL A 41 3.38 8.25 -17.88
N ASP A 42 4.71 8.31 -17.88
CA ASP A 42 5.49 9.13 -18.81
C ASP A 42 5.21 8.73 -20.26
N GLU A 43 5.17 7.43 -20.54
CA GLU A 43 4.88 6.90 -21.87
C GLU A 43 3.45 7.20 -22.32
N PHE A 44 2.46 7.02 -21.43
CA PHE A 44 1.06 7.29 -21.74
C PHE A 44 0.82 8.79 -22.01
N GLN A 45 1.42 9.66 -21.20
CA GLN A 45 1.36 11.12 -21.38
C GLN A 45 2.02 11.53 -22.72
N ARG A 46 3.18 10.93 -23.07
CA ARG A 46 3.84 11.17 -24.36
C ARG A 46 2.93 10.81 -25.53
N GLN A 47 2.09 9.79 -25.39
CA GLN A 47 1.09 9.37 -26.38
C GLN A 47 -0.26 10.11 -26.25
N LYS A 48 -0.40 11.04 -25.31
CA LYS A 48 -1.64 11.81 -25.03
C LYS A 48 -2.81 10.90 -24.60
N LEU A 49 -2.52 9.84 -23.87
CA LEU A 49 -3.50 8.94 -23.25
C LEU A 49 -3.72 9.39 -21.80
N ASN A 50 -4.98 9.41 -21.37
CA ASN A 50 -5.29 9.72 -19.98
C ASN A 50 -4.83 8.56 -19.09
N VAL A 51 -4.03 8.89 -18.08
CA VAL A 51 -3.47 7.92 -17.14
C VAL A 51 -3.45 8.52 -15.75
N PHE A 52 -3.88 7.73 -14.76
CA PHE A 52 -3.84 8.10 -13.36
C PHE A 52 -2.72 7.35 -12.65
N GLY A 53 -1.78 8.11 -12.13
CA GLY A 53 -0.59 7.66 -11.41
C GLY A 53 0.54 8.68 -11.52
N PRO A 54 1.59 8.58 -10.69
CA PRO A 54 2.77 9.45 -10.76
C PRO A 54 3.70 9.07 -11.90
N THR A 55 4.42 10.07 -12.43
CA THR A 55 5.56 9.85 -13.33
C THR A 55 6.66 9.03 -12.65
N ALA A 56 7.59 8.45 -13.42
CA ALA A 56 8.72 7.71 -12.87
C ALA A 56 9.53 8.54 -11.85
N ALA A 57 9.72 9.84 -12.13
CA ALA A 57 10.42 10.76 -11.25
C ALA A 57 9.70 10.94 -9.91
N ALA A 58 8.36 11.07 -9.91
CA ALA A 58 7.55 11.20 -8.70
C ALA A 58 7.36 9.84 -8.00
N ALA A 59 7.31 8.73 -8.73
CA ALA A 59 7.21 7.37 -8.19
C ALA A 59 8.44 6.96 -7.35
N ARG A 60 9.53 7.70 -7.40
CA ARG A 60 10.69 7.54 -6.50
C ARG A 60 10.32 7.69 -5.02
N LEU A 61 9.21 8.32 -4.68
CA LEU A 61 8.70 8.35 -3.29
C LEU A 61 8.44 6.95 -2.72
N GLU A 62 8.07 5.97 -3.53
CA GLU A 62 7.99 4.55 -3.14
C GLU A 62 9.21 3.78 -3.61
N GLY A 63 9.70 4.10 -4.82
CA GLY A 63 10.79 3.38 -5.49
C GLY A 63 12.17 3.54 -4.83
N SER A 64 12.40 4.57 -4.03
CA SER A 64 13.66 4.77 -3.30
C SER A 64 13.42 5.33 -1.90
N LYS A 65 13.69 4.51 -0.89
CA LYS A 65 13.61 4.92 0.52
C LYS A 65 14.64 6.00 0.85
N VAL A 66 15.81 5.92 0.23
CA VAL A 66 16.87 6.93 0.36
C VAL A 66 16.43 8.29 -0.18
N PHE A 67 15.81 8.30 -1.37
CA PHE A 67 15.23 9.52 -1.94
C PHE A 67 14.19 10.12 -0.98
N THR A 68 13.23 9.33 -0.56
CA THR A 68 12.15 9.75 0.33
C THR A 68 12.68 10.29 1.65
N LYS A 69 13.61 9.59 2.31
CA LYS A 69 14.19 10.07 3.57
C LYS A 69 14.96 11.37 3.41
N LYS A 70 15.71 11.55 2.32
CA LYS A 70 16.40 12.81 2.01
C LYS A 70 15.42 13.95 1.77
N LEU A 71 14.33 13.72 1.03
CA LEU A 71 13.27 14.70 0.80
C LEU A 71 12.59 15.09 2.12
N LEU A 72 12.20 14.12 2.95
CA LEU A 72 11.58 14.37 4.26
C LEU A 72 12.48 15.23 5.16
N ARG A 73 13.80 14.94 5.21
CA ARG A 73 14.77 15.74 5.97
C ARG A 73 14.90 17.15 5.41
N LYS A 74 15.04 17.30 4.08
CA LYS A 74 15.18 18.59 3.40
C LYS A 74 13.97 19.50 3.65
N ALA A 75 12.78 18.93 3.64
CA ALA A 75 11.52 19.64 3.83
C ALA A 75 11.04 19.73 5.30
N ASN A 76 11.85 19.28 6.27
CA ASN A 76 11.51 19.21 7.70
C ASN A 76 10.19 18.45 7.98
N ILE A 77 9.90 17.41 7.20
CA ILE A 77 8.73 16.55 7.38
C ILE A 77 9.03 15.52 8.48
N PRO A 78 8.14 15.34 9.48
CA PRO A 78 8.38 14.44 10.58
C PRO A 78 8.55 12.98 10.13
N THR A 79 9.67 12.37 10.46
CA THR A 79 9.98 10.95 10.21
C THR A 79 10.97 10.45 11.28
N ALA A 80 11.26 9.17 11.27
CA ALA A 80 12.29 8.57 12.12
C ALA A 80 13.66 9.19 11.85
N ASN A 81 14.50 9.34 12.87
CA ASN A 81 15.91 9.63 12.69
C ASN A 81 16.55 8.52 11.87
N PHE A 82 17.39 8.87 10.91
CA PHE A 82 17.94 7.88 9.98
C PHE A 82 19.35 8.25 9.52
N ALA A 83 20.09 7.22 9.10
CA ALA A 83 21.34 7.32 8.37
C ALA A 83 21.31 6.39 7.15
N VAL A 84 22.09 6.74 6.11
CA VAL A 84 22.14 6.00 4.85
C VAL A 84 23.56 5.49 4.63
N PHE A 85 23.69 4.23 4.26
CA PHE A 85 24.97 3.57 4.02
C PHE A 85 24.96 2.76 2.73
N ASN A 86 26.08 2.82 2.00
CA ASN A 86 26.36 1.96 0.84
C ASN A 86 27.58 1.07 1.08
N ARG A 87 28.23 1.17 2.27
CA ARG A 87 29.39 0.39 2.67
C ARG A 87 29.12 -0.28 4.02
N MET A 88 29.28 -1.60 4.05
CA MET A 88 29.01 -2.40 5.22
C MET A 88 29.83 -1.97 6.46
N PRO A 89 31.17 -1.68 6.37
CA PRO A 89 31.93 -1.29 7.58
C PRO A 89 31.38 -0.02 8.24
N GLU A 90 30.96 0.97 7.45
CA GLU A 90 30.40 2.23 7.96
C GLU A 90 29.04 2.01 8.62
N ALA A 91 28.18 1.16 8.01
CA ALA A 91 26.89 0.78 8.60
C ALA A 91 27.07 0.01 9.93
N MET A 92 28.05 -0.89 9.99
CA MET A 92 28.36 -1.65 11.22
C MET A 92 28.87 -0.74 12.34
N GLN A 93 29.78 0.19 12.01
CA GLN A 93 30.28 1.17 12.96
C GLN A 93 29.14 2.04 13.52
N TYR A 94 28.26 2.52 12.66
CA TYR A 94 27.10 3.31 13.09
C TYR A 94 26.20 2.54 14.06
N ILE A 95 25.92 1.24 13.80
CA ILE A 95 25.13 0.40 14.71
C ILE A 95 25.82 0.24 16.06
N ASP A 96 27.16 0.14 16.09
CA ASP A 96 27.92 0.00 17.33
C ASP A 96 27.96 1.29 18.16
N GLU A 97 27.90 2.45 17.51
CA GLU A 97 27.88 3.78 18.12
C GLU A 97 26.46 4.20 18.59
N CYS A 98 25.39 3.61 18.03
CA CYS A 98 24.03 3.87 18.50
C CYS A 98 23.84 3.41 19.95
N GLU A 99 22.96 4.08 20.68
CA GLU A 99 22.44 3.53 21.95
C GLU A 99 21.79 2.16 21.71
N GLU A 100 21.76 1.33 22.74
CA GLU A 100 21.16 -0.01 22.63
C GLU A 100 19.63 0.11 22.63
N GLN A 101 19.06 0.16 21.45
CA GLN A 101 17.63 0.30 21.20
C GLN A 101 17.25 -0.47 19.91
N PRO A 102 15.96 -0.80 19.73
CA PRO A 102 15.50 -1.37 18.47
C PRO A 102 15.79 -0.44 17.29
N LEU A 103 16.24 -1.04 16.18
CA LEU A 103 16.52 -0.34 14.92
C LEU A 103 15.68 -0.93 13.78
N VAL A 104 15.41 -0.12 12.77
CA VAL A 104 14.78 -0.58 11.54
C VAL A 104 15.77 -0.45 10.39
N ILE A 105 16.07 -1.57 9.75
CA ILE A 105 16.97 -1.63 8.58
C ILE A 105 16.13 -1.80 7.33
N LYS A 106 16.32 -0.91 6.36
CA LYS A 106 15.55 -0.92 5.10
C LYS A 106 16.50 -0.94 3.91
N ALA A 107 16.31 -1.88 2.99
CA ALA A 107 16.97 -1.85 1.69
C ALA A 107 16.37 -0.72 0.82
N ASP A 108 17.20 -0.04 0.04
CA ASP A 108 16.74 0.98 -0.91
C ASP A 108 16.15 0.32 -2.15
N GLY A 109 14.97 0.78 -2.59
CA GLY A 109 14.26 0.25 -3.76
C GLY A 109 13.06 -0.62 -3.45
N LEU A 110 12.43 -1.14 -4.51
CA LEU A 110 11.27 -2.03 -4.42
C LEU A 110 11.71 -3.42 -3.97
N ALA A 111 11.18 -3.90 -2.87
CA ALA A 111 11.51 -5.21 -2.30
C ALA A 111 10.25 -6.00 -1.86
N ALA A 112 9.07 -5.67 -2.41
CA ALA A 112 7.79 -6.34 -2.16
C ALA A 112 7.51 -6.56 -0.65
N GLY A 113 7.77 -5.55 0.19
CA GLY A 113 7.59 -5.62 1.65
C GLY A 113 8.65 -6.43 2.41
N LYS A 114 9.56 -7.11 1.71
CA LYS A 114 10.61 -7.97 2.32
C LYS A 114 11.91 -7.22 2.63
N GLY A 115 12.09 -6.02 2.12
CA GLY A 115 13.29 -5.20 2.31
C GLY A 115 13.33 -4.42 3.63
N VAL A 116 12.51 -4.76 4.63
CA VAL A 116 12.44 -4.09 5.92
C VAL A 116 12.62 -5.11 7.05
N SER A 117 13.57 -4.85 7.95
CA SER A 117 13.81 -5.66 9.13
C SER A 117 13.71 -4.78 10.38
N VAL A 118 12.78 -5.11 11.27
CA VAL A 118 12.70 -4.53 12.61
C VAL A 118 13.58 -5.38 13.52
N CYS A 119 14.64 -4.80 14.04
CA CYS A 119 15.68 -5.47 14.80
C CYS A 119 15.59 -5.07 16.27
N ALA A 120 15.39 -6.04 17.15
CA ALA A 120 15.26 -5.79 18.59
C ALA A 120 16.58 -5.41 19.26
N ASN A 121 17.72 -5.77 18.65
CA ASN A 121 19.06 -5.57 19.20
C ASN A 121 20.11 -5.38 18.09
N ARG A 122 21.32 -4.98 18.48
CA ARG A 122 22.44 -4.75 17.56
C ARG A 122 22.81 -5.99 16.73
N ALA A 123 22.74 -7.20 17.32
CA ALA A 123 23.11 -8.42 16.60
C ALA A 123 22.19 -8.69 15.42
N GLU A 124 20.87 -8.49 15.60
CA GLU A 124 19.88 -8.59 14.53
C GLU A 124 20.09 -7.49 13.48
N ALA A 125 20.35 -6.24 13.89
CA ALA A 125 20.61 -5.14 12.99
C ALA A 125 21.84 -5.40 12.11
N ARG A 126 22.93 -5.88 12.69
CA ARG A 126 24.14 -6.27 11.94
C ARG A 126 23.88 -7.41 10.96
N ALA A 127 23.11 -8.43 11.36
CA ALA A 127 22.71 -9.51 10.46
C ALA A 127 21.88 -9.01 9.30
N ALA A 128 20.90 -8.12 9.54
CA ALA A 128 20.07 -7.51 8.50
C ALA A 128 20.90 -6.69 7.50
N VAL A 129 21.82 -5.83 7.98
CA VAL A 129 22.73 -5.07 7.12
C VAL A 129 23.58 -5.98 6.25
N LYS A 130 24.13 -7.06 6.84
CA LYS A 130 24.93 -8.05 6.10
C LYS A 130 24.11 -8.67 4.97
N THR A 131 22.94 -9.17 5.28
CA THR A 131 22.03 -9.79 4.30
C THR A 131 21.68 -8.82 3.15
N MET A 132 21.41 -7.55 3.46
CA MET A 132 21.00 -6.56 2.46
C MET A 132 22.18 -6.10 1.59
N LEU A 133 23.31 -5.67 2.20
CA LEU A 133 24.44 -5.08 1.47
C LEU A 133 25.41 -6.11 0.89
N GLN A 134 25.69 -7.22 1.60
CA GLN A 134 26.67 -8.20 1.18
C GLN A 134 26.07 -9.27 0.30
N ASP A 135 24.95 -9.87 0.74
CA ASP A 135 24.35 -11.01 0.06
C ASP A 135 23.49 -10.55 -1.13
N ARG A 136 23.27 -9.22 -1.27
CA ARG A 136 22.50 -8.58 -2.33
C ARG A 136 21.15 -9.27 -2.59
N MET A 137 20.50 -9.73 -1.51
CA MET A 137 19.26 -10.51 -1.58
C MET A 137 18.15 -9.78 -2.39
N PHE A 138 18.25 -8.44 -2.51
CA PHE A 138 17.29 -7.58 -3.22
C PHE A 138 17.88 -6.98 -4.51
N GLY A 139 18.94 -7.56 -5.09
CA GLY A 139 19.58 -7.06 -6.31
C GLY A 139 20.05 -5.60 -6.17
N GLU A 140 19.69 -4.75 -7.12
CA GLU A 140 20.06 -3.31 -7.08
C GLU A 140 19.46 -2.58 -5.87
N ALA A 141 18.28 -2.98 -5.39
CA ALA A 141 17.67 -2.43 -4.18
C ALA A 141 18.53 -2.65 -2.92
N GLY A 142 19.43 -3.63 -2.90
CA GLY A 142 20.37 -3.89 -1.81
C GLY A 142 21.67 -3.09 -1.87
N MET A 143 21.86 -2.16 -2.81
CA MET A 143 23.10 -1.38 -2.92
C MET A 143 23.24 -0.30 -1.84
N GLN A 144 22.14 0.12 -1.24
CA GLN A 144 22.11 1.06 -0.11
C GLN A 144 21.14 0.55 0.96
N VAL A 145 21.43 0.90 2.21
CA VAL A 145 20.52 0.66 3.33
C VAL A 145 20.24 1.95 4.08
N VAL A 146 19.02 2.05 4.58
CA VAL A 146 18.61 3.08 5.53
C VAL A 146 18.50 2.42 6.90
N ILE A 147 19.19 2.97 7.89
CA ILE A 147 19.12 2.57 9.30
C ILE A 147 18.31 3.63 10.03
N GLU A 148 17.23 3.24 10.69
CA GLU A 148 16.30 4.16 11.36
C GLU A 148 16.11 3.79 12.83
N GLU A 149 15.78 4.80 13.67
CA GLU A 149 15.19 4.53 14.98
C GLU A 149 13.88 3.77 14.82
N CYS A 150 13.58 2.87 15.73
CA CYS A 150 12.28 2.17 15.73
C CYS A 150 11.23 3.07 16.38
N LEU A 151 10.28 3.55 15.58
CA LEU A 151 9.14 4.32 16.09
C LEU A 151 8.17 3.41 16.84
N VAL A 152 7.52 3.95 17.86
CA VAL A 152 6.53 3.24 18.69
C VAL A 152 5.21 4.01 18.69
N GLY A 153 4.13 3.30 18.43
CA GLY A 153 2.77 3.85 18.39
C GLY A 153 1.85 3.01 17.50
N PRO A 154 0.57 3.35 17.39
CA PRO A 154 -0.31 2.78 16.37
C PRO A 154 0.07 3.30 14.98
N GLU A 155 -0.05 2.40 13.99
CA GLU A 155 0.12 2.76 12.58
C GLU A 155 -1.21 3.20 11.98
N ALA A 156 -1.17 4.08 10.98
CA ALA A 156 -2.32 4.48 10.18
C ALA A 156 -1.93 4.66 8.72
N SER A 157 -2.86 4.37 7.82
CA SER A 157 -2.72 4.51 6.37
C SER A 157 -3.54 5.71 5.90
N ILE A 158 -2.86 6.80 5.55
CA ILE A 158 -3.47 8.03 5.04
C ILE A 158 -3.30 8.06 3.53
N LEU A 159 -4.40 7.93 2.81
CA LEU A 159 -4.41 8.01 1.35
C LEU A 159 -4.95 9.38 0.93
N ALA A 160 -4.36 9.97 -0.09
CA ALA A 160 -4.85 11.21 -0.70
C ALA A 160 -4.73 11.14 -2.23
N LEU A 161 -5.74 11.65 -2.92
CA LEU A 161 -5.67 11.91 -4.36
C LEU A 161 -4.97 13.25 -4.58
N VAL A 162 -4.07 13.30 -5.55
CA VAL A 162 -3.25 14.48 -5.84
C VAL A 162 -3.18 14.69 -7.35
N ASP A 163 -3.23 15.94 -7.80
CA ASP A 163 -3.05 16.31 -9.21
C ASP A 163 -1.96 17.38 -9.43
N GLY A 164 -0.99 17.43 -8.54
CA GLY A 164 0.10 18.41 -8.55
C GLY A 164 -0.07 19.54 -7.55
N ASP A 165 -1.24 20.15 -7.46
CA ASP A 165 -1.53 21.27 -6.57
C ASP A 165 -2.66 20.99 -5.57
N THR A 166 -3.65 20.20 -5.97
CA THR A 166 -4.80 19.84 -5.14
C THR A 166 -4.55 18.53 -4.43
N ILE A 167 -4.89 18.49 -3.14
CA ILE A 167 -4.79 17.29 -2.31
C ILE A 167 -6.19 17.00 -1.75
N VAL A 168 -6.76 15.85 -2.08
CA VAL A 168 -8.05 15.37 -1.57
C VAL A 168 -7.81 14.13 -0.73
N PRO A 169 -7.77 14.24 0.61
CA PRO A 169 -7.65 13.09 1.48
C PRO A 169 -8.84 12.15 1.35
N LEU A 170 -8.56 10.86 1.37
CA LEU A 170 -9.57 9.81 1.52
C LEU A 170 -9.76 9.46 2.99
N ASP A 171 -10.80 8.68 3.29
CA ASP A 171 -11.01 8.17 4.64
C ASP A 171 -9.82 7.29 5.09
N VAL A 172 -9.48 7.44 6.36
CA VAL A 172 -8.29 6.82 6.95
C VAL A 172 -8.52 5.34 7.19
N ALA A 173 -7.58 4.51 6.76
CA ALA A 173 -7.58 3.08 7.04
C ALA A 173 -6.47 2.68 8.01
N GLN A 174 -6.62 1.49 8.58
CA GLN A 174 -5.55 0.82 9.30
C GLN A 174 -5.46 -0.63 8.84
N ASP A 175 -4.24 -1.06 8.49
CA ASP A 175 -3.96 -2.42 8.05
C ASP A 175 -3.40 -3.32 9.17
N HIS A 176 -3.32 -4.61 8.88
CA HIS A 176 -2.72 -5.64 9.72
C HIS A 176 -1.58 -6.30 8.96
N LYS A 177 -0.35 -5.80 9.15
CA LYS A 177 0.84 -6.19 8.36
C LYS A 177 1.40 -7.56 8.70
N ARG A 178 1.22 -8.03 9.95
CA ARG A 178 1.75 -9.32 10.39
C ARG A 178 0.87 -10.48 9.93
N ALA A 179 1.53 -11.61 9.62
CA ALA A 179 0.85 -12.78 9.07
C ALA A 179 -0.21 -13.38 9.98
N TYR A 180 0.06 -13.48 11.29
CA TYR A 180 -0.77 -14.23 12.23
C TYR A 180 -1.42 -13.34 13.28
N ASP A 181 -2.45 -13.87 13.94
CA ASP A 181 -3.19 -13.21 15.00
C ASP A 181 -2.26 -12.65 16.09
N ASN A 182 -2.69 -11.56 16.72
CA ASN A 182 -1.95 -10.81 17.73
C ASN A 182 -0.61 -10.27 17.20
N ASP A 183 -0.58 -9.86 15.92
CA ASP A 183 0.59 -9.31 15.23
C ASP A 183 1.85 -10.18 15.33
N ARG A 184 1.70 -11.48 15.22
CA ARG A 184 2.79 -12.42 15.20
C ARG A 184 3.20 -12.84 13.79
N GLY A 185 4.38 -13.43 13.69
CA GLY A 185 4.93 -13.92 12.42
C GLY A 185 5.60 -12.82 11.58
N PRO A 186 5.92 -13.13 10.31
CA PRO A 186 6.58 -12.20 9.40
C PRO A 186 5.65 -11.08 8.93
N ASN A 187 6.24 -10.00 8.40
CA ASN A 187 5.50 -8.98 7.67
C ASN A 187 4.97 -9.55 6.35
N THR A 188 3.83 -9.04 5.93
CA THR A 188 3.15 -9.40 4.68
C THR A 188 2.79 -8.12 3.89
N GLY A 189 2.08 -8.28 2.79
CA GLY A 189 1.46 -7.15 2.08
C GLY A 189 0.18 -6.60 2.76
N GLY A 190 -0.19 -7.13 3.93
CA GLY A 190 -1.44 -6.83 4.64
C GLY A 190 -2.39 -8.02 4.66
N MET A 191 -2.89 -8.36 5.85
CA MET A 191 -3.82 -9.47 6.08
C MET A 191 -5.26 -9.02 6.31
N GLY A 192 -5.49 -7.73 6.27
CA GLY A 192 -6.78 -7.09 6.40
C GLY A 192 -6.65 -5.63 6.77
N ALA A 193 -7.72 -4.87 6.56
CA ALA A 193 -7.79 -3.47 6.91
C ALA A 193 -9.20 -3.09 7.35
N TYR A 194 -9.32 -1.97 8.04
CA TYR A 194 -10.61 -1.37 8.37
C TYR A 194 -10.58 0.14 8.17
N CYS A 195 -11.76 0.70 7.91
CA CYS A 195 -11.97 2.11 7.64
C CYS A 195 -13.34 2.54 8.20
N PRO A 196 -13.44 3.68 8.94
CA PRO A 196 -12.35 4.57 9.32
C PRO A 196 -11.48 3.99 10.44
N ALA A 197 -10.26 4.51 10.59
CA ALA A 197 -9.38 4.17 11.71
C ALA A 197 -9.60 5.15 12.88
N PRO A 198 -10.18 4.74 14.02
CA PRO A 198 -10.55 5.65 15.12
C PRO A 198 -9.35 6.34 15.78
N ALA A 199 -8.15 5.74 15.66
CA ALA A 199 -6.91 6.31 16.19
C ALA A 199 -6.55 7.67 15.56
N VAL A 200 -7.04 7.97 14.34
CA VAL A 200 -6.79 9.23 13.65
C VAL A 200 -7.98 10.17 13.85
N THR A 201 -7.87 11.01 14.87
CA THR A 201 -8.87 12.06 15.12
C THR A 201 -8.78 13.19 14.08
N PRO A 202 -9.81 14.05 13.94
CA PRO A 202 -9.74 15.22 13.05
C PRO A 202 -8.52 16.12 13.31
N ALA A 203 -8.12 16.30 14.57
CA ALA A 203 -6.94 17.09 14.92
C ALA A 203 -5.64 16.44 14.44
N ILE A 204 -5.52 15.12 14.53
CA ILE A 204 -4.38 14.38 13.99
C ILE A 204 -4.37 14.46 12.46
N MET A 205 -5.52 14.35 11.81
CA MET A 205 -5.62 14.48 10.36
C MET A 205 -5.21 15.87 9.88
N ASP A 206 -5.61 16.92 10.57
CA ASP A 206 -5.17 18.30 10.31
C ASP A 206 -3.64 18.45 10.44
N ASP A 207 -3.04 17.81 11.45
CA ASP A 207 -1.58 17.82 11.64
C ASP A 207 -0.87 17.07 10.51
N VAL A 208 -1.41 15.92 10.09
CA VAL A 208 -0.91 15.16 8.93
C VAL A 208 -0.97 15.98 7.64
N ILE A 209 -2.09 16.63 7.36
CA ILE A 209 -2.25 17.46 6.16
C ILE A 209 -1.21 18.58 6.16
N ARG A 210 -1.10 19.34 7.27
CA ARG A 210 -0.22 20.53 7.34
C ARG A 210 1.26 20.19 7.40
N ARG A 211 1.64 19.13 8.10
CA ARG A 211 3.07 18.83 8.38
C ARG A 211 3.64 17.74 7.51
N ILE A 212 2.79 16.95 6.83
CA ILE A 212 3.23 15.81 6.02
C ILE A 212 2.77 15.96 4.56
N LEU A 213 1.45 15.95 4.28
CA LEU A 213 0.97 15.89 2.90
C LEU A 213 1.35 17.14 2.11
N ILE A 214 0.96 18.34 2.58
CA ILE A 214 1.24 19.61 1.90
C ILE A 214 2.76 19.81 1.70
N PRO A 215 3.61 19.68 2.75
CA PRO A 215 5.06 19.85 2.55
C PRO A 215 5.68 18.82 1.61
N THR A 216 5.15 17.57 1.56
CA THR A 216 5.64 16.54 0.63
C THR A 216 5.36 16.94 -0.82
N ILE A 217 4.11 17.31 -1.14
CA ILE A 217 3.73 17.72 -2.49
C ILE A 217 4.47 18.98 -2.92
N HIS A 218 4.60 19.95 -2.00
CA HIS A 218 5.38 21.17 -2.26
C HIS A 218 6.87 20.85 -2.54
N ALA A 219 7.49 20.00 -1.72
CA ALA A 219 8.90 19.62 -1.92
C ALA A 219 9.10 18.89 -3.25
N MET A 220 8.19 18.01 -3.63
CA MET A 220 8.22 17.33 -4.93
C MET A 220 8.12 18.33 -6.09
N LYS A 221 7.24 19.32 -5.99
CA LYS A 221 7.08 20.37 -7.00
C LYS A 221 8.34 21.26 -7.11
N VAL A 222 8.95 21.64 -5.98
CA VAL A 222 10.18 22.43 -5.93
C VAL A 222 11.39 21.68 -6.54
N ASP A 223 11.40 20.34 -6.43
CA ASP A 223 12.44 19.49 -7.00
C ASP A 223 12.13 19.08 -8.47
N ASP A 224 11.24 19.80 -9.17
CA ASP A 224 10.80 19.56 -10.55
C ASP A 224 10.21 18.16 -10.80
N ASN A 225 9.64 17.55 -9.77
CA ASN A 225 8.99 16.24 -9.82
C ASN A 225 7.55 16.34 -9.29
N PRO A 226 6.65 17.14 -9.91
CA PRO A 226 5.28 17.31 -9.42
C PRO A 226 4.58 15.95 -9.31
N PHE A 227 3.87 15.74 -8.20
CA PHE A 227 3.22 14.48 -7.92
C PHE A 227 1.75 14.52 -8.36
N SER A 228 1.31 13.52 -9.13
CA SER A 228 -0.09 13.25 -9.46
C SER A 228 -0.35 11.76 -9.26
N GLY A 229 -1.49 11.41 -8.65
CA GLY A 229 -1.83 10.01 -8.34
C GLY A 229 -2.31 9.84 -6.91
N VAL A 230 -2.18 8.64 -6.36
CA VAL A 230 -2.43 8.37 -4.95
C VAL A 230 -1.15 8.56 -4.15
N LEU A 231 -1.13 9.52 -3.24
CA LEU A 231 -0.12 9.60 -2.19
C LEU A 231 -0.62 8.83 -0.96
N TYR A 232 -0.04 7.68 -0.70
CA TYR A 232 -0.30 6.91 0.50
C TYR A 232 0.84 7.16 1.49
N ALA A 233 0.55 7.81 2.61
CA ALA A 233 1.46 8.01 3.72
C ALA A 233 1.21 6.96 4.81
N GLY A 234 2.15 6.05 5.00
CA GLY A 234 2.22 5.17 6.17
C GLY A 234 2.74 5.97 7.36
N ILE A 235 1.95 6.09 8.41
CA ILE A 235 2.22 6.99 9.54
C ILE A 235 2.26 6.20 10.84
N MET A 236 3.24 6.52 11.70
CA MET A 236 3.25 6.14 13.11
C MET A 236 2.72 7.28 13.96
N LEU A 237 1.71 7.04 14.76
CA LEU A 237 1.18 8.01 15.74
C LEU A 237 2.02 7.91 17.02
N THR A 238 3.07 8.74 17.11
CA THR A 238 3.98 8.75 18.25
C THR A 238 3.52 9.74 19.33
N GLY A 239 4.10 9.63 20.53
CA GLY A 239 3.86 10.61 21.61
C GLY A 239 4.24 12.06 21.25
N ASN A 240 5.05 12.26 20.18
CA ASN A 240 5.46 13.58 19.68
C ASN A 240 4.72 13.97 18.37
N GLY A 241 3.59 13.33 18.10
CA GLY A 241 2.78 13.55 16.90
C GLY A 241 3.04 12.53 15.79
N PRO A 242 2.37 12.68 14.62
CA PRO A 242 2.49 11.78 13.51
C PRO A 242 3.87 11.87 12.85
N LYS A 243 4.48 10.71 12.54
CA LYS A 243 5.75 10.59 11.80
C LYS A 243 5.58 9.66 10.61
N VAL A 244 6.15 10.03 9.47
CA VAL A 244 6.14 9.21 8.25
C VAL A 244 7.04 7.98 8.43
N ILE A 245 6.48 6.80 8.20
CA ILE A 245 7.19 5.53 8.12
C ILE A 245 7.71 5.33 6.69
N GLU A 246 6.80 5.49 5.72
CA GLU A 246 7.06 5.33 4.28
C GLU A 246 5.96 6.02 3.47
N PHE A 247 6.23 6.23 2.17
CA PHE A 247 5.19 6.53 1.19
C PHE A 247 5.02 5.35 0.24
N ASN A 248 3.77 5.14 -0.19
CA ASN A 248 3.44 4.40 -1.39
C ASN A 248 2.77 5.38 -2.38
N VAL A 249 2.88 5.10 -3.67
CA VAL A 249 2.43 6.02 -4.73
C VAL A 249 1.27 5.44 -5.55
N ARG A 250 0.52 4.57 -4.92
CA ARG A 250 -0.62 3.84 -5.48
C ARG A 250 -1.61 3.52 -4.35
N PHE A 251 -2.78 3.01 -4.72
CA PHE A 251 -3.72 2.49 -3.71
C PHE A 251 -3.06 1.40 -2.86
N GLY A 252 -3.38 1.40 -1.56
CA GLY A 252 -2.98 0.32 -0.65
C GLY A 252 -3.79 -0.95 -0.91
N ASP A 253 -3.23 -2.09 -0.60
CA ASP A 253 -3.88 -3.40 -0.64
C ASP A 253 -3.52 -4.15 0.65
N PRO A 254 -4.48 -4.28 1.61
CA PRO A 254 -5.94 -4.29 1.44
C PRO A 254 -6.70 -2.99 1.82
N GLU A 255 -6.06 -1.85 1.98
CA GLU A 255 -6.74 -0.62 2.41
C GLU A 255 -7.78 -0.15 1.39
N ALA A 256 -7.46 -0.23 0.08
CA ALA A 256 -8.37 0.21 -0.97
C ALA A 256 -9.73 -0.49 -0.90
N GLN A 257 -9.74 -1.78 -0.58
CA GLN A 257 -10.98 -2.55 -0.47
C GLN A 257 -11.89 -2.00 0.64
N ALA A 258 -11.31 -1.63 1.79
CA ALA A 258 -12.09 -1.05 2.90
C ALA A 258 -12.50 0.41 2.62
N VAL A 259 -11.60 1.23 2.07
CA VAL A 259 -11.85 2.64 1.77
C VAL A 259 -12.89 2.79 0.65
N LEU A 260 -12.72 2.07 -0.47
CA LEU A 260 -13.58 2.22 -1.63
C LEU A 260 -14.98 1.61 -1.45
N MET A 261 -15.15 0.64 -0.55
CA MET A 261 -16.49 0.16 -0.15
C MET A 261 -17.34 1.26 0.50
N ARG A 262 -16.71 2.26 1.10
CA ARG A 262 -17.39 3.40 1.72
C ARG A 262 -17.57 4.58 0.77
N LEU A 263 -16.83 4.63 -0.34
CA LEU A 263 -16.93 5.74 -1.29
C LEU A 263 -18.23 5.63 -2.12
N ARG A 264 -19.07 6.66 -2.05
CA ARG A 264 -20.31 6.80 -2.84
C ARG A 264 -20.12 7.64 -4.11
N SER A 265 -19.13 8.53 -4.11
CA SER A 265 -18.77 9.30 -5.31
C SER A 265 -18.34 8.37 -6.44
N ASP A 266 -18.62 8.75 -7.68
CA ASP A 266 -18.15 8.03 -8.87
C ASP A 266 -16.62 8.07 -8.95
N LEU A 267 -15.97 6.94 -8.62
CA LEU A 267 -14.53 6.83 -8.59
C LEU A 267 -13.90 7.12 -9.97
N ALA A 268 -14.52 6.67 -11.06
CA ALA A 268 -13.97 6.88 -12.39
C ALA A 268 -13.95 8.38 -12.74
N HIS A 269 -15.02 9.12 -12.39
CA HIS A 269 -15.07 10.57 -12.55
C HIS A 269 -14.00 11.28 -11.71
N VAL A 270 -13.86 10.93 -10.43
CA VAL A 270 -12.87 11.53 -9.53
C VAL A 270 -11.45 11.29 -10.02
N LEU A 271 -11.13 10.07 -10.46
CA LEU A 271 -9.81 9.74 -10.99
C LEU A 271 -9.53 10.38 -12.35
N MET A 272 -10.56 10.60 -13.17
CA MET A 272 -10.43 11.35 -14.41
C MET A 272 -10.11 12.84 -14.15
N LEU A 273 -10.75 13.47 -13.17
CA LEU A 273 -10.41 14.84 -12.74
C LEU A 273 -8.95 14.91 -12.29
N ALA A 274 -8.51 13.97 -11.46
CA ALA A 274 -7.12 13.91 -11.00
C ALA A 274 -6.12 13.68 -12.15
N ALA A 275 -6.42 12.75 -13.08
CA ALA A 275 -5.56 12.45 -14.22
C ALA A 275 -5.44 13.62 -15.22
N THR A 276 -6.40 14.53 -15.22
CA THR A 276 -6.46 15.69 -16.13
C THR A 276 -6.10 17.02 -15.45
N GLY A 277 -5.62 17.00 -14.19
CA GLY A 277 -5.26 18.21 -13.45
C GLY A 277 -6.44 19.10 -13.07
N ARG A 278 -7.61 18.50 -12.86
CA ARG A 278 -8.88 19.18 -12.58
C ARG A 278 -9.49 18.78 -11.23
N LEU A 279 -8.69 18.21 -10.34
CA LEU A 279 -9.17 17.75 -9.04
C LEU A 279 -9.75 18.89 -8.17
N SER A 280 -9.33 20.14 -8.43
CA SER A 280 -9.89 21.33 -7.80
C SER A 280 -11.37 21.63 -8.17
N GLU A 281 -11.92 20.97 -9.20
CA GLU A 281 -13.34 21.06 -9.57
C GLU A 281 -14.22 20.14 -8.71
N LEU A 282 -13.62 19.26 -7.92
CA LEU A 282 -14.33 18.38 -7.02
C LEU A 282 -14.72 19.14 -5.74
N ASP A 283 -16.03 19.30 -5.51
CA ASP A 283 -16.53 19.97 -4.30
C ASP A 283 -16.22 19.18 -3.04
N SER A 284 -16.56 17.90 -3.02
CA SER A 284 -16.30 16.98 -1.92
C SER A 284 -16.50 15.53 -2.37
N LEU A 285 -15.95 14.59 -1.58
CA LEU A 285 -16.27 13.16 -1.71
C LEU A 285 -17.49 12.82 -0.84
N ASP A 286 -18.40 12.02 -1.39
CA ASP A 286 -19.54 11.45 -0.65
C ASP A 286 -19.16 10.06 -0.11
N TRP A 287 -19.41 9.84 1.17
CA TRP A 287 -19.03 8.64 1.90
C TRP A 287 -20.24 7.94 2.53
N ASP A 288 -20.23 6.62 2.50
CA ASP A 288 -21.10 5.83 3.38
C ASP A 288 -20.64 6.05 4.84
N PRO A 289 -21.54 6.46 5.75
CA PRO A 289 -21.16 6.68 7.15
C PRO A 289 -20.77 5.39 7.88
N ARG A 290 -21.18 4.24 7.36
CA ARG A 290 -20.89 2.94 7.95
C ARG A 290 -19.43 2.55 7.77
N PRO A 291 -18.76 1.97 8.78
CA PRO A 291 -17.42 1.42 8.65
C PRO A 291 -17.37 0.18 7.74
N ALA A 292 -16.18 -0.08 7.22
CA ALA A 292 -15.86 -1.25 6.43
C ALA A 292 -14.71 -2.04 7.06
N VAL A 293 -14.76 -3.37 6.97
CA VAL A 293 -13.69 -4.29 7.34
C VAL A 293 -13.39 -5.22 6.18
N CYS A 294 -12.12 -5.28 5.77
CA CYS A 294 -11.60 -6.20 4.77
C CYS A 294 -10.77 -7.30 5.44
N VAL A 295 -11.11 -8.55 5.22
CA VAL A 295 -10.35 -9.72 5.67
C VAL A 295 -9.67 -10.35 4.46
N VAL A 296 -8.35 -10.46 4.50
CA VAL A 296 -7.59 -11.14 3.44
C VAL A 296 -7.56 -12.64 3.70
N MET A 297 -7.98 -13.41 2.72
CA MET A 297 -7.82 -14.86 2.69
C MET A 297 -6.56 -15.21 1.89
N ALA A 298 -5.69 -16.02 2.48
CA ALA A 298 -4.37 -16.36 1.95
C ALA A 298 -4.19 -17.87 1.75
N SER A 299 -3.22 -18.24 0.91
CA SER A 299 -2.78 -19.62 0.73
C SER A 299 -1.87 -20.06 1.87
N GLU A 300 -1.99 -21.31 2.33
CA GLU A 300 -1.08 -21.92 3.29
C GLU A 300 0.38 -21.76 2.85
N GLY A 301 1.23 -21.35 3.79
CA GLY A 301 2.64 -21.05 3.54
C GLY A 301 2.95 -19.58 3.26
N TYR A 302 1.95 -18.74 2.87
CA TYR A 302 2.17 -17.31 2.70
C TYR A 302 2.59 -16.63 4.02
N PRO A 303 3.59 -15.70 4.02
CA PRO A 303 4.26 -15.05 2.88
C PRO A 303 5.48 -15.81 2.31
N GLY A 304 5.73 -17.06 2.73
CA GLY A 304 6.71 -17.95 2.11
C GLY A 304 6.15 -18.66 0.87
N ASP A 305 6.64 -19.86 0.61
CA ASP A 305 6.21 -20.68 -0.53
C ASP A 305 4.81 -21.25 -0.30
N TYR A 306 3.98 -21.27 -1.33
CA TYR A 306 2.60 -21.75 -1.26
C TYR A 306 2.19 -22.53 -2.51
N ALA A 307 1.25 -23.48 -2.32
CA ALA A 307 0.67 -24.25 -3.42
C ALA A 307 -0.34 -23.41 -4.22
N LYS A 308 -0.34 -23.60 -5.55
CA LYS A 308 -1.24 -22.92 -6.49
C LYS A 308 -2.18 -23.93 -7.17
N GLY A 309 -3.26 -23.43 -7.79
CA GLY A 309 -4.20 -24.22 -8.59
C GLY A 309 -5.22 -25.00 -7.75
N ARG A 310 -5.45 -24.63 -6.49
CA ARG A 310 -6.49 -25.25 -5.65
C ARG A 310 -7.84 -24.60 -5.95
N PRO A 311 -8.88 -25.38 -6.28
CA PRO A 311 -10.23 -24.86 -6.52
C PRO A 311 -10.81 -24.18 -5.29
N ILE A 312 -11.43 -23.02 -5.51
CA ILE A 312 -12.07 -22.20 -4.48
C ILE A 312 -13.58 -22.29 -4.67
N THR A 313 -14.31 -22.58 -3.60
CA THR A 313 -15.77 -22.68 -3.62
C THR A 313 -16.40 -21.65 -2.69
N GLY A 314 -17.68 -21.34 -2.91
CA GLY A 314 -18.47 -20.48 -2.02
C GLY A 314 -18.32 -18.97 -2.23
N ILE A 315 -17.50 -18.52 -3.20
CA ILE A 315 -17.30 -17.08 -3.48
C ILE A 315 -18.64 -16.40 -3.81
N GLU A 316 -19.45 -16.98 -4.70
CA GLU A 316 -20.74 -16.42 -5.09
C GLU A 316 -21.72 -16.33 -3.89
N ASN A 317 -21.71 -17.35 -3.02
CA ASN A 317 -22.53 -17.36 -1.81
C ASN A 317 -22.10 -16.30 -0.78
N ALA A 318 -20.82 -15.98 -0.73
CA ALA A 318 -20.29 -14.91 0.10
C ALA A 318 -20.61 -13.52 -0.50
N ASP A 319 -20.37 -13.33 -1.79
CA ASP A 319 -20.62 -12.08 -2.51
C ASP A 319 -22.12 -11.72 -2.60
N ALA A 320 -23.00 -12.69 -2.43
CA ALA A 320 -24.46 -12.49 -2.39
C ALA A 320 -24.99 -12.02 -1.03
N LEU A 321 -24.17 -11.96 0.02
CA LEU A 321 -24.57 -11.43 1.31
C LEU A 321 -24.75 -9.90 1.23
N PRO A 322 -25.72 -9.32 1.97
CA PRO A 322 -25.91 -7.89 2.02
C PRO A 322 -24.65 -7.17 2.48
N ASP A 323 -24.35 -6.04 1.83
CA ASP A 323 -23.23 -5.16 2.18
C ASP A 323 -21.84 -5.83 2.17
N VAL A 324 -21.70 -6.96 1.47
CA VAL A 324 -20.46 -7.70 1.29
C VAL A 324 -19.98 -7.61 -0.14
N LYS A 325 -18.64 -7.54 -0.30
CA LYS A 325 -17.97 -7.68 -1.59
C LYS A 325 -16.74 -8.58 -1.47
N VAL A 326 -16.64 -9.56 -2.36
CA VAL A 326 -15.46 -10.42 -2.47
C VAL A 326 -14.58 -9.90 -3.62
N PHE A 327 -13.43 -9.34 -3.26
CA PHE A 327 -12.44 -8.87 -4.23
C PHE A 327 -11.46 -9.99 -4.57
N HIS A 328 -11.30 -10.25 -5.87
CA HIS A 328 -10.31 -11.18 -6.38
C HIS A 328 -8.91 -10.54 -6.40
N ALA A 329 -7.92 -11.26 -5.84
CA ALA A 329 -6.51 -10.92 -5.93
C ALA A 329 -5.76 -12.03 -6.66
N GLY A 330 -5.13 -12.95 -5.93
CA GLY A 330 -4.39 -14.06 -6.53
C GLY A 330 -5.30 -15.21 -6.96
N THR A 331 -6.18 -14.98 -7.93
CA THR A 331 -7.09 -15.99 -8.50
C THR A 331 -6.96 -16.09 -10.01
N ALA A 332 -7.37 -17.21 -10.58
CA ALA A 332 -7.54 -17.40 -12.02
C ALA A 332 -8.64 -18.42 -12.29
N ILE A 333 -9.16 -18.43 -13.52
CA ILE A 333 -10.07 -19.50 -13.98
C ILE A 333 -9.22 -20.60 -14.61
N LYS A 334 -9.39 -21.85 -14.14
CA LYS A 334 -8.73 -23.03 -14.70
C LYS A 334 -9.75 -24.17 -14.81
N HIS A 335 -9.94 -24.67 -16.02
CA HIS A 335 -10.93 -25.74 -16.34
C HIS A 335 -12.36 -25.42 -15.91
N GLY A 336 -12.73 -24.14 -15.84
CA GLY A 336 -14.05 -23.68 -15.39
C GLY A 336 -14.16 -23.36 -13.90
N ASP A 337 -13.16 -23.73 -13.10
CA ASP A 337 -13.11 -23.44 -11.67
C ASP A 337 -12.25 -22.19 -11.39
N ILE A 338 -12.66 -21.43 -10.35
CA ILE A 338 -11.79 -20.38 -9.78
C ILE A 338 -10.75 -21.07 -8.89
N VAL A 339 -9.47 -20.78 -9.13
CA VAL A 339 -8.35 -21.37 -8.38
C VAL A 339 -7.44 -20.29 -7.79
N ASN A 340 -6.73 -20.62 -6.70
CA ASN A 340 -5.70 -19.74 -6.16
C ASN A 340 -4.44 -19.72 -7.05
N THR A 341 -3.86 -18.54 -7.26
CA THR A 341 -2.61 -18.33 -8.00
C THR A 341 -1.59 -17.47 -7.24
N GLY A 342 -2.04 -16.82 -6.16
CA GLY A 342 -1.23 -15.93 -5.33
C GLY A 342 -1.16 -16.36 -3.87
N GLY A 343 -0.34 -15.66 -3.09
CA GLY A 343 -0.26 -15.80 -1.64
C GLY A 343 -1.50 -15.20 -0.97
N ARG A 344 -1.80 -13.92 -1.24
CA ARG A 344 -3.10 -13.30 -0.94
C ARG A 344 -4.04 -13.61 -2.10
N VAL A 345 -5.20 -14.15 -1.80
CA VAL A 345 -6.09 -14.76 -2.80
C VAL A 345 -7.38 -13.96 -2.96
N LEU A 346 -8.03 -13.61 -1.85
CA LEU A 346 -9.27 -12.85 -1.83
C LEU A 346 -9.21 -11.77 -0.75
N GLY A 347 -9.89 -10.63 -0.98
CA GLY A 347 -10.23 -9.64 0.02
C GLY A 347 -11.74 -9.67 0.26
N VAL A 348 -12.19 -10.19 1.40
CA VAL A 348 -13.59 -10.24 1.76
C VAL A 348 -13.93 -9.01 2.58
N THR A 349 -14.71 -8.10 2.00
CA THR A 349 -14.98 -6.79 2.60
C THR A 349 -16.46 -6.64 2.90
N ALA A 350 -16.77 -6.10 4.06
CA ALA A 350 -18.16 -5.85 4.46
C ALA A 350 -18.33 -4.49 5.14
N LEU A 351 -19.50 -3.88 4.96
CA LEU A 351 -19.98 -2.74 5.75
C LEU A 351 -20.78 -3.25 6.96
N GLY A 352 -20.87 -2.42 7.99
CA GLY A 352 -21.74 -2.66 9.16
C GLY A 352 -22.02 -1.35 9.89
N ASP A 353 -23.03 -1.30 10.75
CA ASP A 353 -23.40 -0.08 11.49
C ASP A 353 -22.28 0.34 12.46
N THR A 354 -21.54 -0.63 12.96
CA THR A 354 -20.31 -0.43 13.76
C THR A 354 -19.15 -1.24 13.16
N ILE A 355 -17.91 -0.96 13.57
CA ILE A 355 -16.74 -1.76 13.16
C ILE A 355 -16.93 -3.24 13.58
N ALA A 356 -17.54 -3.50 14.72
CA ALA A 356 -17.82 -4.84 15.20
C ALA A 356 -18.83 -5.57 14.28
N ASP A 357 -19.87 -4.88 13.81
CA ASP A 357 -20.84 -5.42 12.85
C ASP A 357 -20.19 -5.66 11.49
N ALA A 358 -19.40 -4.72 10.98
CA ALA A 358 -18.65 -4.88 9.74
C ALA A 358 -17.69 -6.09 9.81
N LYS A 359 -17.00 -6.25 10.94
CA LYS A 359 -16.17 -7.42 11.23
C LYS A 359 -16.98 -8.71 11.18
N GLN A 360 -18.10 -8.77 11.90
CA GLN A 360 -18.99 -9.94 11.95
C GLN A 360 -19.48 -10.30 10.55
N ASN A 361 -19.92 -9.33 9.76
CA ASN A 361 -20.39 -9.51 8.38
C ASN A 361 -19.27 -10.04 7.46
N ALA A 362 -18.06 -9.49 7.56
CA ALA A 362 -16.91 -9.94 6.79
C ALA A 362 -16.55 -11.40 7.11
N TYR A 363 -16.51 -11.79 8.39
CA TYR A 363 -16.21 -13.18 8.75
C TYR A 363 -17.35 -14.14 8.42
N ALA A 364 -18.61 -13.73 8.49
CA ALA A 364 -19.74 -14.54 8.03
C ALA A 364 -19.66 -14.87 6.53
N ALA A 365 -19.09 -13.95 5.74
CA ALA A 365 -18.81 -14.17 4.34
C ALA A 365 -17.56 -15.05 4.12
N VAL A 366 -16.46 -14.80 4.85
CA VAL A 366 -15.26 -15.64 4.85
C VAL A 366 -15.58 -17.11 5.11
N ASP A 367 -16.46 -17.40 6.09
CA ASP A 367 -16.80 -18.76 6.48
C ASP A 367 -17.59 -19.53 5.40
N LYS A 368 -18.10 -18.85 4.36
CA LYS A 368 -18.72 -19.50 3.18
C LYS A 368 -17.69 -19.92 2.13
N ILE A 369 -16.48 -19.36 2.16
CA ILE A 369 -15.45 -19.58 1.14
C ILE A 369 -14.47 -20.64 1.60
N GLN A 370 -14.20 -21.64 0.75
CA GLN A 370 -13.35 -22.75 1.10
C GLN A 370 -12.45 -23.19 -0.05
N TRP A 371 -11.19 -23.48 0.27
CA TRP A 371 -10.26 -24.26 -0.55
C TRP A 371 -9.21 -24.92 0.35
N GLN A 372 -8.55 -25.95 -0.16
CA GLN A 372 -7.53 -26.67 0.59
C GLN A 372 -6.33 -25.75 0.89
N GLY A 373 -6.05 -25.54 2.19
CA GLY A 373 -4.97 -24.66 2.65
C GLY A 373 -5.32 -23.18 2.60
N GLY A 374 -6.60 -22.83 2.47
CA GLY A 374 -7.08 -21.46 2.65
C GLY A 374 -7.10 -21.05 4.12
N TRP A 375 -6.61 -19.86 4.46
CA TRP A 375 -6.62 -19.35 5.82
C TRP A 375 -6.73 -17.82 5.85
N CYS A 376 -7.08 -17.25 6.99
CA CYS A 376 -7.09 -15.82 7.26
C CYS A 376 -6.78 -15.57 8.74
N ARG A 377 -6.44 -14.33 9.08
CA ARG A 377 -6.43 -13.86 10.48
C ARG A 377 -7.88 -13.76 10.99
N ARG A 378 -8.06 -13.96 12.30
CA ARG A 378 -9.39 -13.86 12.96
C ARG A 378 -9.52 -12.60 13.84
N ASP A 379 -8.46 -11.82 13.97
CA ASP A 379 -8.39 -10.63 14.81
C ASP A 379 -8.36 -9.30 14.01
N ILE A 380 -8.77 -9.31 12.74
CA ILE A 380 -8.85 -8.09 11.93
C ILE A 380 -9.82 -7.11 12.59
N SER A 381 -9.40 -5.86 12.72
CA SER A 381 -10.08 -4.74 13.42
C SER A 381 -10.17 -4.83 14.96
N ASP A 382 -9.54 -5.79 15.63
CA ASP A 382 -9.52 -5.84 17.11
C ASP A 382 -8.76 -4.68 17.77
N LYS A 383 -8.08 -3.86 16.96
CA LYS A 383 -7.37 -2.65 17.38
C LYS A 383 -8.23 -1.38 17.30
N ALA A 384 -9.44 -1.47 16.78
CA ALA A 384 -10.33 -0.33 16.55
C ALA A 384 -10.99 0.21 17.81
#